data_7c4b372985bae8a955e7e30ad16a3406
#
_entry.id   7c4b372985bae8a955e7e30ad16a3406
#
_cell.length_a   1.000
_cell.length_b   1.000
_cell.length_c   1.000
_cell.angle_alpha   90.00
_cell.angle_beta   90.00
_cell.angle_gamma   90.00
#
_symmetry.space_group_name_H-M   'P 1'
#
loop_
_entity.id
_entity.type
_entity.pdbx_description
1 polymer ?
#
loop_
_entity_poly.entity_id
_entity_poly.type
_entity_poly.pdbx_seq_one_letter_code
_entity_poly.pdbx_strand_id
1 'polypeptide(L)'
;GAVEAANGYFTRIREICDRYGVLLILDEVMCGMCRTGYFYACEADGVRPDILTIAKGLGAGYQPIGAMLCSANIYQAIEKGSGFFLHGHTYLGHPVACAAAYAVVTTVLEENLIARVTGQGLKIKTFLEDRFGNHPHIGDIRGRGLFLGMEFVADRSSKTPFPHQEARHNRFKLAAFEAGLICYPMGGTVDGKLGDHVLIAPPF
;
A
#
# COMPACT_ATOMS: atom_id res chain seq x y z
N GLY A 1 5.15 7.27 -2.21
CA GLY A 1 5.68 6.10 -2.77
C GLY A 1 6.33 5.08 -1.84
N ALA A 2 5.55 4.14 -1.32
CA ALA A 2 6.00 3.04 -0.46
C ALA A 2 6.85 3.49 0.76
N VAL A 3 6.55 4.65 1.31
CA VAL A 3 7.24 5.16 2.51
C VAL A 3 6.68 4.41 3.73
N GLU A 4 7.56 3.72 4.42
CA GLU A 4 7.21 3.04 5.66
C GLU A 4 7.16 4.05 6.81
N ALA A 5 6.24 3.84 7.74
CA ALA A 5 6.21 4.60 8.97
C ALA A 5 7.44 4.27 9.85
N ALA A 6 7.89 5.24 10.63
CA ALA A 6 8.92 4.99 11.63
C ALA A 6 8.44 3.95 12.68
N ASN A 7 9.37 3.19 13.22
CA ASN A 7 9.05 2.19 14.24
C ASN A 7 8.27 2.80 15.42
N GLY A 8 7.15 2.17 15.78
CA GLY A 8 6.28 2.61 16.86
C GLY A 8 5.33 3.77 16.51
N TYR A 9 5.36 4.28 15.29
CA TYR A 9 4.49 5.39 14.86
C TYR A 9 3.01 5.03 15.01
N PHE A 10 2.57 3.94 14.41
CA PHE A 10 1.15 3.54 14.49
C PHE A 10 0.73 3.11 15.89
N THR A 11 1.61 2.46 16.65
CA THR A 11 1.37 2.17 18.08
C THR A 11 1.12 3.46 18.85
N ARG A 12 1.96 4.47 18.63
CA ARG A 12 1.80 5.78 19.30
C ARG A 12 0.53 6.51 18.88
N ILE A 13 0.16 6.44 17.61
CA ILE A 13 -1.11 7.01 17.12
C ILE A 13 -2.29 6.31 17.80
N ARG A 14 -2.27 4.97 17.91
CA ARG A 14 -3.35 4.23 18.60
C ARG A 14 -3.47 4.65 20.07
N GLU A 15 -2.38 4.75 20.80
CA GLU A 15 -2.39 5.24 22.18
C GLU A 15 -2.98 6.65 22.33
N ILE A 16 -2.67 7.56 21.40
CA ILE A 16 -3.21 8.92 21.38
C ILE A 16 -4.72 8.88 21.10
N CYS A 17 -5.14 8.11 20.10
CA CYS A 17 -6.57 7.97 19.78
C CYS A 17 -7.36 7.43 20.97
N ASP A 18 -6.83 6.39 21.63
CA ASP A 18 -7.47 5.81 22.83
C ASP A 18 -7.56 6.82 23.98
N ARG A 19 -6.48 7.56 24.23
CA ARG A 19 -6.42 8.57 25.30
C ARG A 19 -7.47 9.68 25.13
N TYR A 20 -7.69 10.11 23.90
CA TYR A 20 -8.56 11.25 23.61
C TYR A 20 -9.93 10.84 23.05
N GLY A 21 -10.26 9.55 22.99
CA GLY A 21 -11.52 9.06 22.47
C GLY A 21 -11.73 9.37 20.99
N VAL A 22 -10.65 9.38 20.20
CA VAL A 22 -10.68 9.64 18.76
C VAL A 22 -10.63 8.31 18.00
N LEU A 23 -11.48 8.18 16.97
CA LEU A 23 -11.48 6.99 16.11
C LEU A 23 -10.26 6.99 15.19
N LEU A 24 -9.59 5.85 15.10
CA LEU A 24 -8.49 5.63 14.17
C LEU A 24 -9.01 4.96 12.90
N ILE A 25 -8.82 5.64 11.77
CA ILE A 25 -9.11 5.10 10.43
C ILE A 25 -7.79 4.82 9.72
N LEU A 26 -7.59 3.58 9.26
CA LEU A 26 -6.45 3.23 8.43
C LEU A 26 -6.91 2.92 7.01
N ASP A 27 -6.30 3.63 6.05
CA ASP A 27 -6.49 3.37 4.63
C ASP A 27 -5.47 2.32 4.15
N GLU A 28 -5.94 1.10 3.97
CA GLU A 28 -5.15 0.00 3.47
C GLU A 28 -5.48 -0.40 2.02
N VAL A 29 -6.05 0.52 1.27
CA VAL A 29 -6.39 0.29 -0.14
C VAL A 29 -5.17 -0.14 -0.97
N MET A 30 -3.98 0.35 -0.67
CA MET A 30 -2.75 -0.01 -1.37
C MET A 30 -1.87 -1.02 -0.64
N CYS A 31 -1.79 -0.95 0.68
CA CYS A 31 -0.86 -1.73 1.49
C CYS A 31 -1.47 -2.99 2.10
N GLY A 32 -2.79 -3.09 2.17
CA GLY A 32 -3.50 -4.26 2.64
C GLY A 32 -3.57 -5.39 1.62
N MET A 33 -4.42 -6.36 1.90
CA MET A 33 -4.64 -7.54 1.06
C MET A 33 -3.33 -8.26 0.72
N CYS A 34 -2.53 -8.53 1.73
CA CYS A 34 -1.27 -9.27 1.70
C CYS A 34 -0.09 -8.56 1.03
N ARG A 35 -0.29 -7.39 0.42
CA ARG A 35 0.72 -6.67 -0.37
C ARG A 35 2.03 -6.42 0.38
N THR A 36 1.98 -6.20 1.69
CA THR A 36 3.14 -5.93 2.55
C THR A 36 3.66 -7.14 3.34
N GLY A 37 3.12 -8.35 3.08
CA GLY A 37 3.50 -9.57 3.80
C GLY A 37 2.66 -9.85 5.04
N TYR A 38 1.58 -9.10 5.24
CA TYR A 38 0.52 -9.30 6.24
C TYR A 38 -0.82 -9.20 5.56
N PHE A 39 -1.89 -9.81 6.10
CA PHE A 39 -3.21 -9.68 5.50
C PHE A 39 -3.66 -8.21 5.51
N TYR A 40 -3.49 -7.53 6.65
CA TYR A 40 -3.55 -6.08 6.77
C TYR A 40 -2.19 -5.54 7.20
N ALA A 41 -1.74 -4.44 6.60
CA ALA A 41 -0.42 -3.88 6.89
C ALA A 41 -0.25 -3.47 8.37
N CYS A 42 -1.32 -3.03 9.03
CA CYS A 42 -1.33 -2.64 10.43
C CYS A 42 -1.04 -3.79 11.41
N GLU A 43 -1.17 -5.05 10.96
CA GLU A 43 -0.83 -6.22 11.78
C GLU A 43 0.66 -6.25 12.13
N ALA A 44 1.52 -5.72 11.24
CA ALA A 44 2.96 -5.61 11.50
C ALA A 44 3.30 -4.75 12.72
N ASP A 45 2.46 -3.76 13.02
CA ASP A 45 2.63 -2.84 14.14
C ASP A 45 1.80 -3.26 15.37
N GLY A 46 1.05 -4.37 15.28
CA GLY A 46 0.15 -4.85 16.33
C GLY A 46 -1.02 -3.89 16.60
N VAL A 47 -1.37 -3.05 15.62
CA VAL A 47 -2.40 -2.02 15.77
C VAL A 47 -3.72 -2.49 15.19
N ARG A 48 -4.79 -2.26 15.94
CA ARG A 48 -6.16 -2.51 15.48
C ARG A 48 -6.88 -1.16 15.31
N PRO A 49 -7.23 -0.76 14.07
CA PRO A 49 -7.99 0.46 13.84
C PRO A 49 -9.45 0.30 14.22
N ASP A 50 -10.16 1.41 14.37
CA ASP A 50 -11.62 1.43 14.55
C ASP A 50 -12.33 1.24 13.21
N ILE A 51 -11.74 1.81 12.13
CA ILE A 51 -12.20 1.66 10.75
C ILE A 51 -11.01 1.34 9.86
N LEU A 52 -11.21 0.40 8.93
CA LEU A 52 -10.23 -0.01 7.94
C LEU A 52 -10.87 0.05 6.55
N THR A 53 -10.19 0.68 5.58
CA THR A 53 -10.65 0.67 4.19
C THR A 53 -9.74 -0.19 3.33
N ILE A 54 -10.34 -1.06 2.51
CA ILE A 54 -9.65 -1.97 1.60
C ILE A 54 -10.28 -1.94 0.20
N ALA A 55 -9.47 -2.16 -0.82
CA ALA A 55 -9.90 -2.27 -2.22
C ALA A 55 -8.81 -2.96 -3.03
N LYS A 56 -8.66 -2.66 -4.30
CA LYS A 56 -7.59 -3.13 -5.22
C LYS A 56 -7.29 -4.62 -5.08
N GLY A 57 -6.36 -5.00 -4.20
CA GLY A 57 -6.03 -6.39 -3.91
C GLY A 57 -7.21 -7.26 -3.49
N LEU A 58 -8.26 -6.67 -2.92
CA LEU A 58 -9.49 -7.38 -2.55
C LEU A 58 -10.15 -8.08 -3.73
N GLY A 59 -10.15 -7.44 -4.90
CA GLY A 59 -10.68 -8.01 -6.14
C GLY A 59 -9.59 -8.50 -7.09
N ALA A 60 -8.31 -8.33 -6.74
CA ALA A 60 -7.12 -8.70 -7.53
C ALA A 60 -7.19 -8.26 -9.01
N GLY A 61 -7.94 -7.21 -9.33
CA GLY A 61 -8.15 -6.72 -10.69
C GLY A 61 -9.25 -7.44 -11.48
N TYR A 62 -9.84 -8.50 -10.95
CA TYR A 62 -10.93 -9.24 -11.63
C TYR A 62 -12.26 -8.49 -11.61
N GLN A 63 -12.57 -7.83 -10.48
CA GLN A 63 -13.75 -6.99 -10.33
C GLN A 63 -13.44 -5.74 -9.52
N PRO A 64 -14.06 -4.58 -9.86
CA PRO A 64 -13.99 -3.39 -9.03
C PRO A 64 -14.77 -3.62 -7.73
N ILE A 65 -14.07 -3.64 -6.62
CA ILE A 65 -14.65 -3.80 -5.28
C ILE A 65 -13.79 -3.06 -4.25
N GLY A 66 -14.45 -2.47 -3.28
CA GLY A 66 -13.85 -1.93 -2.07
C GLY A 66 -14.75 -2.21 -0.88
N ALA A 67 -14.17 -2.18 0.30
CA ALA A 67 -14.92 -2.38 1.53
C ALA A 67 -14.40 -1.44 2.63
N MET A 68 -15.32 -1.06 3.51
CA MET A 68 -15.04 -0.43 4.78
C MET A 68 -15.41 -1.44 5.89
N LEU A 69 -14.45 -1.74 6.74
CA LEU A 69 -14.65 -2.57 7.91
C LEU A 69 -14.65 -1.67 9.14
N CYS A 70 -15.53 -1.93 10.10
CA CYS A 70 -15.55 -1.18 11.35
C CYS A 70 -15.54 -2.13 12.56
N SER A 71 -15.11 -1.59 13.69
CA SER A 71 -15.14 -2.31 14.96
C SER A 71 -16.60 -2.59 15.40
N ALA A 72 -16.77 -3.61 16.24
CA ALA A 72 -18.07 -3.93 16.83
C ALA A 72 -18.68 -2.75 17.61
N ASN A 73 -17.84 -1.93 18.22
CA ASN A 73 -18.30 -0.75 18.97
C ASN A 73 -19.00 0.27 18.06
N ILE A 74 -18.45 0.53 16.88
CA ILE A 74 -19.06 1.42 15.89
C ILE A 74 -20.37 0.83 15.36
N TYR A 75 -20.36 -0.46 15.01
CA TYR A 75 -21.56 -1.15 14.57
C TYR A 75 -22.69 -1.05 15.62
N GLN A 76 -22.39 -1.37 16.89
CA GLN A 76 -23.35 -1.29 17.97
C GLN A 76 -23.85 0.14 18.25
N ALA A 77 -22.99 1.14 18.09
CA ALA A 77 -23.40 2.54 18.25
C ALA A 77 -24.42 2.96 17.18
N ILE A 78 -24.24 2.51 15.94
CA ILE A 78 -25.20 2.74 14.85
C ILE A 78 -26.49 1.97 15.13
N GLU A 79 -26.39 0.68 15.47
CA GLU A 79 -27.55 -0.19 15.72
C GLU A 79 -28.43 0.31 16.87
N LYS A 80 -27.82 0.73 18.00
CA LYS A 80 -28.53 1.25 19.17
C LYS A 80 -28.96 2.72 19.03
N GLY A 81 -28.29 3.47 18.13
CA GLY A 81 -28.59 4.88 17.86
C GLY A 81 -29.66 5.03 16.79
N SER A 82 -29.26 5.30 15.54
CA SER A 82 -30.20 5.48 14.43
C SER A 82 -30.86 4.17 13.96
N GLY A 83 -30.28 3.03 14.27
CA GLY A 83 -30.69 1.72 13.74
C GLY A 83 -30.46 1.53 12.25
N PHE A 84 -29.84 2.51 11.60
CA PHE A 84 -29.69 2.52 10.14
C PHE A 84 -28.36 3.17 9.72
N PHE A 85 -27.63 2.52 8.82
CA PHE A 85 -26.42 3.05 8.21
C PHE A 85 -26.78 3.85 6.95
N LEU A 86 -26.81 5.17 7.08
CA LEU A 86 -27.25 6.11 6.03
C LEU A 86 -26.20 6.31 4.94
N HIS A 87 -25.59 5.24 4.46
CA HIS A 87 -24.65 5.30 3.34
C HIS A 87 -24.80 4.06 2.46
N GLY A 88 -24.76 4.27 1.16
CA GLY A 88 -24.82 3.19 0.18
C GLY A 88 -24.87 3.73 -1.24
N HIS A 89 -24.79 2.83 -2.18
CA HIS A 89 -24.97 3.09 -3.61
C HIS A 89 -25.56 1.85 -4.27
N THR A 90 -26.08 1.99 -5.48
CA THR A 90 -26.84 0.94 -6.19
C THR A 90 -26.10 -0.39 -6.32
N TYR A 91 -24.77 -0.35 -6.48
CA TYR A 91 -23.95 -1.57 -6.63
C TYR A 91 -23.36 -2.09 -5.33
N LEU A 92 -23.79 -1.58 -4.18
CA LEU A 92 -23.36 -2.12 -2.88
C LEU A 92 -23.76 -3.60 -2.77
N GLY A 93 -22.79 -4.46 -2.40
CA GLY A 93 -23.02 -5.90 -2.30
C GLY A 93 -23.23 -6.59 -3.65
N HIS A 94 -22.71 -6.04 -4.76
CA HIS A 94 -22.84 -6.65 -6.10
C HIS A 94 -22.35 -8.10 -6.07
N PRO A 95 -23.20 -9.11 -6.41
CA PRO A 95 -22.89 -10.50 -6.15
C PRO A 95 -21.67 -11.02 -6.91
N VAL A 96 -21.46 -10.58 -8.15
CA VAL A 96 -20.27 -10.98 -8.94
C VAL A 96 -18.99 -10.41 -8.33
N ALA A 97 -19.02 -9.14 -7.90
CA ALA A 97 -17.86 -8.52 -7.24
C ALA A 97 -17.54 -9.18 -5.89
N CYS A 98 -18.57 -9.50 -5.11
CA CYS A 98 -18.40 -10.23 -3.85
C CYS A 98 -17.88 -11.65 -4.07
N ALA A 99 -18.37 -12.37 -5.07
CA ALA A 99 -17.88 -13.70 -5.42
C ALA A 99 -16.41 -13.67 -5.87
N ALA A 100 -16.01 -12.67 -6.67
CA ALA A 100 -14.62 -12.49 -7.06
C ALA A 100 -13.72 -12.21 -5.84
N ALA A 101 -14.14 -11.30 -4.95
CA ALA A 101 -13.41 -11.03 -3.72
C ALA A 101 -13.30 -12.25 -2.81
N TYR A 102 -14.36 -13.02 -2.67
CA TYR A 102 -14.35 -14.27 -1.91
C TYR A 102 -13.32 -15.26 -2.48
N ALA A 103 -13.33 -15.48 -3.81
CA ALA A 103 -12.37 -16.36 -4.47
C ALA A 103 -10.92 -15.88 -4.25
N VAL A 104 -10.66 -14.57 -4.37
CA VAL A 104 -9.34 -14.00 -4.12
C VAL A 104 -8.87 -14.23 -2.69
N VAL A 105 -9.71 -13.93 -1.70
CA VAL A 105 -9.37 -14.11 -0.28
C VAL A 105 -9.11 -15.60 0.02
N THR A 106 -9.96 -16.49 -0.48
CA THR A 106 -9.81 -17.94 -0.31
C THR A 106 -8.47 -18.42 -0.89
N THR A 107 -8.16 -18.04 -2.15
CA THR A 107 -6.88 -18.40 -2.80
C THR A 107 -5.68 -17.90 -2.00
N VAL A 108 -5.72 -16.65 -1.54
CA VAL A 108 -4.63 -16.06 -0.73
C VAL A 108 -4.35 -16.88 0.53
N LEU A 109 -5.41 -17.33 1.21
CA LEU A 109 -5.30 -18.11 2.46
C LEU A 109 -4.89 -19.56 2.20
N GLU A 110 -5.55 -20.23 1.26
CA GLU A 110 -5.31 -21.65 0.96
C GLU A 110 -3.93 -21.90 0.34
N GLU A 111 -3.45 -21.00 -0.52
CA GLU A 111 -2.13 -21.11 -1.15
C GLU A 111 -1.02 -20.48 -0.33
N ASN A 112 -1.32 -19.97 0.88
CA ASN A 112 -0.35 -19.32 1.76
C ASN A 112 0.45 -18.20 1.07
N LEU A 113 -0.23 -17.36 0.29
CA LEU A 113 0.42 -16.32 -0.51
C LEU A 113 1.08 -15.23 0.34
N ILE A 114 0.68 -15.05 1.61
CA ILE A 114 1.31 -14.13 2.55
C ILE A 114 2.80 -14.46 2.73
N ALA A 115 3.12 -15.74 3.00
CA ALA A 115 4.49 -16.19 3.15
C ALA A 115 5.29 -16.01 1.84
N ARG A 116 4.65 -16.28 0.69
CA ARG A 116 5.25 -16.05 -0.63
C ARG A 116 5.58 -14.57 -0.87
N VAL A 117 4.66 -13.66 -0.56
CA VAL A 117 4.87 -12.20 -0.66
C VAL A 117 6.06 -11.76 0.17
N THR A 118 6.17 -12.23 1.42
CA THR A 118 7.29 -11.92 2.30
C THR A 118 8.62 -12.42 1.71
N GLY A 119 8.67 -13.67 1.29
CA GLY A 119 9.88 -14.28 0.73
C GLY A 119 10.32 -13.65 -0.61
N GLN A 120 9.40 -13.42 -1.52
CA GLN A 120 9.71 -12.78 -2.81
C GLN A 120 10.05 -11.30 -2.64
N GLY A 121 9.35 -10.60 -1.74
CA GLY A 121 9.64 -9.20 -1.43
C GLY A 121 11.07 -9.01 -0.92
N LEU A 122 11.52 -9.87 -0.01
CA LEU A 122 12.89 -9.85 0.48
C LEU A 122 13.90 -10.09 -0.66
N LYS A 123 13.68 -11.08 -1.52
CA LYS A 123 14.56 -11.36 -2.67
C LYS A 123 14.67 -10.17 -3.61
N ILE A 124 13.54 -9.54 -3.97
CA ILE A 124 13.53 -8.39 -4.86
C ILE A 124 14.22 -7.20 -4.20
N LYS A 125 13.94 -6.93 -2.92
CA LYS A 125 14.57 -5.84 -2.18
C LYS A 125 16.07 -6.01 -2.12
N THR A 126 16.56 -7.18 -1.73
CA THR A 126 18.00 -7.49 -1.72
C THR A 126 18.63 -7.31 -3.11
N PHE A 127 17.99 -7.84 -4.17
CA PHE A 127 18.49 -7.65 -5.53
C PHE A 127 18.60 -6.16 -5.92
N LEU A 128 17.61 -5.36 -5.57
CA LEU A 128 17.63 -3.91 -5.84
C LEU A 128 18.72 -3.20 -5.04
N GLU A 129 18.91 -3.56 -3.78
CA GLU A 129 19.95 -3.02 -2.90
C GLU A 129 21.34 -3.38 -3.40
N ASP A 130 21.58 -4.63 -3.77
CA ASP A 130 22.86 -5.11 -4.31
C ASP A 130 23.20 -4.44 -5.66
N ARG A 131 22.20 -4.27 -6.52
CA ARG A 131 22.40 -3.74 -7.87
C ARG A 131 22.47 -2.22 -7.91
N PHE A 132 21.64 -1.55 -7.12
CA PHE A 132 21.41 -0.10 -7.21
C PHE A 132 21.70 0.64 -5.90
N GLY A 133 21.93 -0.05 -4.80
CA GLY A 133 22.15 0.55 -3.49
C GLY A 133 23.31 1.55 -3.45
N ASN A 134 24.30 1.43 -4.34
CA ASN A 134 25.42 2.38 -4.47
C ASN A 134 25.35 3.26 -5.75
N HIS A 135 24.24 3.20 -6.48
CA HIS A 135 24.08 3.98 -7.70
C HIS A 135 24.00 5.49 -7.38
N PRO A 136 24.73 6.38 -8.09
CA PRO A 136 24.80 7.83 -7.77
C PRO A 136 23.44 8.53 -7.85
N HIS A 137 22.49 7.98 -8.58
CA HIS A 137 21.17 8.55 -8.79
C HIS A 137 20.03 7.80 -8.09
N ILE A 138 20.35 6.87 -7.18
CA ILE A 138 19.35 6.21 -6.32
C ILE A 138 19.51 6.73 -4.90
N GLY A 139 18.50 7.47 -4.44
CA GLY A 139 18.49 8.08 -3.11
C GLY A 139 18.01 7.16 -2.02
N ASP A 140 17.09 6.24 -2.36
CA ASP A 140 16.49 5.30 -1.40
C ASP A 140 15.88 4.09 -2.09
N ILE A 141 15.91 2.95 -1.42
CA ILE A 141 15.19 1.71 -1.77
C ILE A 141 14.45 1.27 -0.51
N ARG A 142 13.12 1.25 -0.57
CA ARG A 142 12.26 1.09 0.61
C ARG A 142 11.04 0.23 0.33
N GLY A 143 10.31 -0.12 1.38
CA GLY A 143 9.05 -0.85 1.29
C GLY A 143 9.11 -2.24 1.90
N ARG A 144 7.93 -2.86 2.06
CA ARG A 144 7.72 -4.17 2.68
C ARG A 144 6.99 -5.11 1.74
N GLY A 145 7.31 -6.40 1.80
CA GLY A 145 6.71 -7.42 0.94
C GLY A 145 6.90 -7.09 -0.54
N LEU A 146 5.85 -7.20 -1.31
CA LEU A 146 5.82 -6.83 -2.73
C LEU A 146 5.29 -5.41 -2.99
N PHE A 147 5.56 -4.48 -2.06
CA PHE A 147 5.26 -3.07 -2.21
C PHE A 147 6.54 -2.26 -1.97
N LEU A 148 7.35 -2.15 -3.02
CA LEU A 148 8.68 -1.55 -2.97
C LEU A 148 8.69 -0.22 -3.72
N GLY A 149 9.58 0.68 -3.30
CA GLY A 149 9.82 1.95 -3.94
C GLY A 149 11.31 2.21 -4.11
N MET A 150 11.68 2.82 -5.23
CA MET A 150 13.03 3.27 -5.49
C MET A 150 12.99 4.74 -5.89
N GLU A 151 13.75 5.58 -5.21
CA GLU A 151 13.73 7.03 -5.38
C GLU A 151 14.91 7.49 -6.23
N PHE A 152 14.63 8.35 -7.21
CA PHE A 152 15.64 8.91 -8.11
C PHE A 152 16.08 10.28 -7.64
N VAL A 153 17.38 10.51 -7.57
CA VAL A 153 17.99 11.77 -7.12
C VAL A 153 19.10 12.20 -8.07
N ALA A 154 19.31 13.51 -8.19
CA ALA A 154 20.44 14.08 -8.93
C ALA A 154 21.76 13.80 -8.20
N ASP A 155 21.74 13.91 -6.88
CA ASP A 155 22.87 13.62 -6.01
C ASP A 155 22.44 12.77 -4.82
N ARG A 156 23.09 11.63 -4.64
CA ARG A 156 22.76 10.67 -3.59
C ARG A 156 23.13 11.14 -2.20
N SER A 157 24.22 11.87 -2.05
CA SER A 157 24.74 12.26 -0.74
C SER A 157 23.86 13.30 -0.07
N SER A 158 23.37 14.26 -0.84
CA SER A 158 22.45 15.30 -0.39
C SER A 158 20.97 14.94 -0.58
N LYS A 159 20.67 13.83 -1.31
CA LYS A 159 19.32 13.46 -1.77
C LYS A 159 18.63 14.56 -2.58
N THR A 160 19.41 15.40 -3.25
CA THR A 160 18.87 16.47 -4.09
C THR A 160 18.06 15.87 -5.24
N PRO A 161 16.78 16.25 -5.41
CA PRO A 161 15.97 15.75 -6.51
C PRO A 161 16.44 16.30 -7.86
N PHE A 162 16.11 15.61 -8.93
CA PHE A 162 16.29 16.14 -10.28
C PHE A 162 15.41 17.38 -10.51
N PRO A 163 15.80 18.32 -11.38
CA PRO A 163 14.94 19.41 -11.82
C PRO A 163 13.61 18.86 -12.37
N HIS A 164 12.50 19.45 -11.96
CA HIS A 164 11.15 19.00 -12.34
C HIS A 164 10.97 18.88 -13.87
N GLN A 165 11.59 19.79 -14.64
CA GLN A 165 11.49 19.81 -16.10
C GLN A 165 12.10 18.57 -16.77
N GLU A 166 13.00 17.87 -16.09
CA GLU A 166 13.62 16.66 -16.62
C GLU A 166 12.67 15.45 -16.62
N ALA A 167 11.61 15.49 -15.79
CA ALA A 167 10.56 14.48 -15.69
C ALA A 167 11.13 13.04 -15.74
N ARG A 168 12.10 12.73 -14.88
CA ARG A 168 12.85 11.46 -14.89
C ARG A 168 11.93 10.25 -14.77
N HIS A 169 10.86 10.36 -13.98
CA HIS A 169 9.84 9.32 -13.87
C HIS A 169 9.23 8.94 -15.24
N ASN A 170 8.95 9.93 -16.11
CA ASN A 170 8.39 9.66 -17.44
C ASN A 170 9.40 8.99 -18.37
N ARG A 171 10.66 9.43 -18.36
CA ARG A 171 11.74 8.81 -19.12
C ARG A 171 11.98 7.36 -18.66
N PHE A 172 11.98 7.14 -17.35
CA PHE A 172 12.11 5.81 -16.78
C PHE A 172 10.93 4.91 -17.21
N LYS A 173 9.70 5.45 -17.18
CA LYS A 173 8.50 4.72 -17.61
C LYS A 173 8.63 4.18 -19.04
N LEU A 174 9.06 5.02 -19.96
CA LEU A 174 9.24 4.64 -21.36
C LEU A 174 10.34 3.57 -21.52
N ALA A 175 11.51 3.82 -20.95
CA ALA A 175 12.62 2.88 -21.02
C ALA A 175 12.29 1.53 -20.37
N ALA A 176 11.60 1.52 -19.23
CA ALA A 176 11.16 0.29 -18.58
C ALA A 176 10.17 -0.48 -19.46
N PHE A 177 9.22 0.21 -20.07
CA PHE A 177 8.24 -0.40 -20.97
C PHE A 177 8.90 -1.00 -22.21
N GLU A 178 9.84 -0.29 -22.84
CA GLU A 178 10.63 -0.80 -23.97
C GLU A 178 11.48 -2.04 -23.59
N ALA A 179 11.92 -2.08 -22.32
CA ALA A 179 12.63 -3.24 -21.77
C ALA A 179 11.69 -4.39 -21.30
N GLY A 180 10.38 -4.27 -21.51
CA GLY A 180 9.38 -5.29 -21.16
C GLY A 180 8.90 -5.22 -19.69
N LEU A 181 9.17 -4.13 -18.95
CA LEU A 181 8.74 -3.96 -17.57
C LEU A 181 7.62 -2.93 -17.46
N ILE A 182 6.47 -3.37 -16.94
CA ILE A 182 5.40 -2.47 -16.49
C ILE A 182 5.59 -2.20 -14.99
N CYS A 183 5.85 -0.93 -14.65
CA CYS A 183 5.99 -0.45 -13.28
C CYS A 183 5.28 0.90 -13.15
N TYR A 184 5.29 1.49 -11.95
CA TYR A 184 4.55 2.72 -11.69
C TYR A 184 5.46 3.88 -11.25
N PRO A 185 6.15 4.54 -12.20
CA PRO A 185 6.95 5.72 -11.93
C PRO A 185 6.06 6.95 -11.72
N MET A 186 6.44 7.79 -10.75
CA MET A 186 5.73 9.02 -10.41
C MET A 186 6.71 10.13 -10.06
N GLY A 187 6.29 11.38 -10.31
CA GLY A 187 6.96 12.59 -9.82
C GLY A 187 6.24 13.19 -8.62
N GLY A 188 6.82 14.26 -8.07
CA GLY A 188 6.20 15.05 -7.00
C GLY A 188 6.33 14.45 -5.59
N THR A 189 7.28 13.55 -5.36
CA THR A 189 7.42 12.82 -4.09
C THR A 189 7.81 13.71 -2.90
N VAL A 190 8.54 14.81 -3.14
CA VAL A 190 9.08 15.67 -2.07
C VAL A 190 8.08 16.74 -1.64
N ASP A 191 7.56 17.51 -2.61
CA ASP A 191 6.72 18.69 -2.33
C ASP A 191 5.51 18.83 -3.27
N GLY A 192 5.17 17.76 -3.96
CA GLY A 192 4.13 17.75 -5.00
C GLY A 192 4.61 18.14 -6.39
N LYS A 193 5.87 18.59 -6.53
CA LYS A 193 6.50 18.97 -7.81
C LYS A 193 7.84 18.25 -8.01
N LEU A 194 8.71 18.32 -7.02
CA LEU A 194 10.04 17.72 -7.05
C LEU A 194 10.01 16.29 -6.55
N GLY A 195 11.05 15.53 -6.94
CA GLY A 195 11.23 14.13 -6.57
C GLY A 195 10.57 13.18 -7.55
N ASP A 196 11.35 12.20 -7.97
CA ASP A 196 10.93 11.13 -8.88
C ASP A 196 11.14 9.77 -8.19
N HIS A 197 10.20 8.86 -8.32
CA HIS A 197 10.33 7.51 -7.80
C HIS A 197 9.60 6.50 -8.69
N VAL A 198 9.89 5.24 -8.49
CA VAL A 198 9.12 4.13 -9.08
C VAL A 198 8.58 3.22 -7.99
N LEU A 199 7.32 2.82 -8.11
CA LEU A 199 6.75 1.73 -7.34
C LEU A 199 6.89 0.42 -8.12
N ILE A 200 7.33 -0.61 -7.40
CA ILE A 200 7.48 -1.98 -7.89
C ILE A 200 6.55 -2.86 -7.06
N ALA A 201 5.48 -3.32 -7.69
CA ALA A 201 4.41 -4.07 -7.05
C ALA A 201 3.99 -5.26 -7.94
N PRO A 202 4.87 -6.27 -8.12
CA PRO A 202 4.57 -7.42 -8.97
C PRO A 202 3.41 -8.25 -8.39
N PRO A 203 2.81 -9.15 -9.17
CA PRO A 203 1.84 -10.13 -8.67
C PRO A 203 2.48 -11.05 -7.62
N PHE A 204 1.64 -11.70 -6.82
CA PHE A 204 2.03 -12.63 -5.75
C PHE A 204 2.55 -13.96 -6.28
#